data_73cb4b19645a495df910ed71cb4f1608
#
_entry.id   73cb4b19645a495df910ed71cb4f1608
#
_cell.length_a   1.000
_cell.length_b   1.000
_cell.length_c   1.000
_cell.angle_alpha   90.00
_cell.angle_beta   90.00
_cell.angle_gamma   90.00
#
_symmetry.space_group_name_H-M   'P 1'
#
loop_
_entity.id
_entity.type
_entity.pdbx_description
1 polymer ?
#
loop_
_entity_poly.entity_id
_entity_poly.type
_entity_poly.pdbx_seq_one_letter_code
_entity_poly.pdbx_strand_id
1 'polypeptide(L)'
;MKKRVIAVLISAILLYQPLSVSAAAAPDGMTDASKTPAAQNGAWDAWCEEWETIKTDWTQVAMSPGSDETEMNFAWYTKEGEEASFVYGQTPDLSDGQSAAVSESPAQTGYKSSKVVIKDLKPGTTYYYQVGGKEICSFTTDADTSSFSFIFVGDPQIQTGFC
;
A
#
# COMPACT_ATOMS: atom_id res chain seq x y z
N MET A 1 -55.81 49.40 28.02
CA MET A 1 -55.48 47.97 28.25
C MET A 1 -54.30 47.61 27.37
N LYS A 2 -53.11 47.47 27.93
CA LYS A 2 -51.85 47.16 27.21
C LYS A 2 -51.72 45.63 27.20
N LYS A 3 -51.81 44.99 26.00
CA LYS A 3 -51.55 43.58 25.86
C LYS A 3 -50.03 43.37 25.86
N ARG A 4 -49.56 42.67 26.88
CA ARG A 4 -48.14 42.22 26.95
C ARG A 4 -48.03 40.96 26.08
N VAL A 5 -47.30 41.08 25.00
CA VAL A 5 -46.88 39.94 24.20
C VAL A 5 -45.65 39.35 24.92
N ILE A 6 -45.79 38.16 25.47
CA ILE A 6 -44.67 37.41 26.02
C ILE A 6 -44.08 36.65 24.84
N ALA A 7 -42.92 37.13 24.39
CA ALA A 7 -42.11 36.38 23.45
C ALA A 7 -41.39 35.24 24.20
N VAL A 8 -41.83 34.03 23.98
CA VAL A 8 -41.17 32.85 24.46
C VAL A 8 -40.00 32.60 23.51
N LEU A 9 -38.81 32.98 23.92
CA LEU A 9 -37.58 32.58 23.29
C LEU A 9 -37.34 31.11 23.59
N ILE A 10 -37.70 30.25 22.62
CA ILE A 10 -37.29 28.86 22.63
C ILE A 10 -35.82 28.86 22.17
N SER A 11 -34.93 28.92 23.14
CA SER A 11 -33.51 28.63 22.91
C SER A 11 -33.41 27.16 22.54
N ALA A 12 -33.36 26.87 21.27
CA ALA A 12 -32.94 25.57 20.78
C ALA A 12 -31.45 25.42 21.19
N ILE A 13 -31.24 24.83 22.36
CA ILE A 13 -29.93 24.28 22.71
C ILE A 13 -29.77 23.11 21.78
N LEU A 14 -29.11 23.34 20.65
CA LEU A 14 -28.43 22.32 19.88
C LEU A 14 -27.42 21.70 20.84
N LEU A 15 -27.84 20.62 21.49
CA LEU A 15 -26.93 19.68 22.09
C LEU A 15 -25.99 19.20 20.95
N TYR A 16 -24.89 19.90 20.81
CA TYR A 16 -23.70 19.33 20.22
C TYR A 16 -23.35 18.14 21.12
N GLN A 17 -23.97 17.03 20.90
CA GLN A 17 -23.43 15.78 21.33
C GLN A 17 -22.16 15.64 20.49
N PRO A 18 -20.97 15.66 21.08
CA PRO A 18 -19.84 15.14 20.36
C PRO A 18 -20.34 13.75 19.90
N LEU A 19 -20.45 13.54 18.61
CA LEU A 19 -20.35 12.21 18.08
C LEU A 19 -19.03 11.70 18.67
N SER A 20 -19.11 11.09 19.83
CA SER A 20 -18.17 10.10 20.20
C SER A 20 -18.36 9.06 19.09
N VAL A 21 -17.60 9.25 18.01
CA VAL A 21 -17.09 8.12 17.29
C VAL A 21 -16.42 7.34 18.41
N SER A 22 -17.18 6.46 19.04
CA SER A 22 -16.63 5.28 19.63
C SER A 22 -15.87 4.71 18.43
N ALA A 23 -14.58 5.01 18.35
CA ALA A 23 -13.68 4.12 17.69
C ALA A 23 -14.11 2.78 18.30
N ALA A 24 -14.89 2.02 17.56
CA ALA A 24 -15.14 0.64 17.86
C ALA A 24 -13.73 0.17 18.13
N ALA A 25 -13.46 -0.18 19.40
CA ALA A 25 -12.13 -0.53 19.83
C ALA A 25 -11.65 -1.41 18.70
N ALA A 26 -10.70 -0.88 17.93
CA ALA A 26 -10.22 -1.58 16.74
C ALA A 26 -10.03 -2.97 17.27
N PRO A 27 -10.64 -4.00 16.68
CA PRO A 27 -10.50 -5.33 17.22
C PRO A 27 -9.04 -5.40 17.52
N ASP A 28 -8.72 -5.41 18.78
CA ASP A 28 -7.39 -5.08 19.25
C ASP A 28 -6.53 -6.28 18.84
N GLY A 29 -6.27 -6.36 17.52
CA GLY A 29 -5.40 -7.34 16.92
C GLY A 29 -4.01 -7.29 17.53
N MET A 30 -3.76 -6.26 18.33
CA MET A 30 -2.57 -6.12 19.15
C MET A 30 -2.66 -6.93 20.45
N THR A 31 -3.86 -7.20 20.97
CA THR A 31 -4.02 -7.96 22.21
C THR A 31 -4.33 -9.43 22.00
N ASP A 32 -4.94 -9.79 20.88
CA ASP A 32 -5.25 -11.18 20.58
C ASP A 32 -5.42 -11.39 19.07
N ALA A 33 -4.31 -11.63 18.39
CA ALA A 33 -4.30 -11.85 16.95
C ALA A 33 -5.20 -13.01 16.51
N SER A 34 -5.44 -13.99 17.40
CA SER A 34 -6.30 -15.14 17.11
C SER A 34 -7.77 -14.78 16.89
N LYS A 35 -8.19 -13.59 17.34
CA LYS A 35 -9.58 -13.09 17.19
C LYS A 35 -9.82 -12.28 15.94
N THR A 36 -8.77 -12.02 15.16
CA THR A 36 -8.95 -11.30 13.89
C THR A 36 -9.66 -12.16 12.85
N PRO A 37 -10.41 -11.57 11.91
CA PRO A 37 -11.00 -12.33 10.81
C PRO A 37 -9.96 -13.13 10.01
N ALA A 38 -8.75 -12.58 9.83
CA ALA A 38 -7.67 -13.26 9.14
C ALA A 38 -7.19 -14.52 9.87
N ALA A 39 -7.08 -14.49 11.20
CA ALA A 39 -6.74 -15.67 11.99
C ALA A 39 -7.86 -16.73 11.93
N GLN A 40 -9.12 -16.29 12.00
CA GLN A 40 -10.27 -17.21 12.02
C GLN A 40 -10.52 -17.93 10.69
N ASN A 41 -10.11 -17.35 9.56
CA ASN A 41 -10.25 -17.96 8.24
C ASN A 41 -8.96 -18.63 7.72
N GLY A 42 -7.93 -18.70 8.53
CA GLY A 42 -6.64 -19.30 8.18
C GLY A 42 -5.71 -18.41 7.36
N ALA A 43 -6.13 -17.18 7.01
CA ALA A 43 -5.29 -16.28 6.22
C ALA A 43 -4.05 -15.82 7.01
N TRP A 44 -4.16 -15.71 8.32
CA TRP A 44 -3.03 -15.38 9.18
C TRP A 44 -1.98 -16.49 9.22
N ASP A 45 -2.41 -17.73 9.35
CA ASP A 45 -1.49 -18.87 9.39
C ASP A 45 -0.76 -19.00 8.04
N ALA A 46 -1.48 -18.87 6.93
CA ALA A 46 -0.89 -18.86 5.59
C ALA A 46 0.12 -17.73 5.41
N TRP A 47 -0.18 -16.53 5.92
CA TRP A 47 0.76 -15.42 5.93
C TRP A 47 2.01 -15.69 6.77
N CYS A 48 1.86 -16.31 7.93
CA CYS A 48 3.00 -16.66 8.77
C CYS A 48 3.93 -17.67 8.10
N GLU A 49 3.38 -18.65 7.38
CA GLU A 49 4.18 -19.59 6.58
C GLU A 49 4.93 -18.88 5.45
N GLU A 50 4.25 -18.00 4.72
CA GLU A 50 4.88 -17.19 3.67
C GLU A 50 5.96 -16.28 4.23
N TRP A 51 5.71 -15.63 5.38
CA TRP A 51 6.66 -14.74 6.04
C TRP A 51 8.00 -15.42 6.32
N GLU A 52 8.02 -16.69 6.74
CA GLU A 52 9.24 -17.43 6.97
C GLU A 52 10.13 -17.52 5.72
N THR A 53 9.53 -17.49 4.53
CA THR A 53 10.25 -17.55 3.26
C THR A 53 10.75 -16.20 2.79
N ILE A 54 10.01 -15.11 3.10
CA ILE A 54 10.27 -13.77 2.55
C ILE A 54 11.04 -12.86 3.51
N LYS A 55 10.99 -13.08 4.83
CA LYS A 55 11.59 -12.19 5.84
C LYS A 55 13.10 -11.96 5.68
N THR A 56 13.78 -12.87 5.00
CA THR A 56 15.21 -12.77 4.71
C THR A 56 15.50 -12.49 3.22
N ASP A 57 14.46 -12.30 2.41
CA ASP A 57 14.63 -11.98 1.00
C ASP A 57 14.81 -10.47 0.80
N TRP A 58 16.06 -10.04 0.67
CA TRP A 58 16.42 -8.66 0.38
C TRP A 58 16.10 -8.21 -1.06
N THR A 59 15.69 -9.13 -1.93
CA THR A 59 15.41 -8.84 -3.33
C THR A 59 13.93 -8.53 -3.59
N GLN A 60 13.13 -8.28 -2.56
CA GLN A 60 11.73 -7.87 -2.70
C GLN A 60 11.62 -6.50 -3.37
N VAL A 61 10.53 -6.33 -4.13
CA VAL A 61 10.30 -5.12 -4.90
C VAL A 61 9.39 -4.17 -4.12
N ALA A 62 9.89 -2.97 -3.85
CA ALA A 62 9.08 -1.86 -3.35
C ALA A 62 8.56 -1.04 -4.51
N MET A 63 7.29 -0.67 -4.45
CA MET A 63 6.61 0.19 -5.43
C MET A 63 6.10 1.44 -4.72
N SER A 64 6.25 2.59 -5.37
CA SER A 64 5.71 3.86 -4.88
C SER A 64 5.30 4.78 -6.02
N PRO A 65 4.33 5.69 -5.81
CA PRO A 65 4.02 6.73 -6.80
C PRO A 65 5.27 7.51 -7.20
N GLY A 66 5.29 7.99 -8.45
CA GLY A 66 6.33 8.87 -8.96
C GLY A 66 6.11 10.34 -8.58
N SER A 67 6.56 11.26 -9.43
CA SER A 67 6.38 12.70 -9.24
C SER A 67 4.94 13.15 -9.48
N ASP A 68 4.18 12.38 -10.21
CA ASP A 68 2.75 12.56 -10.47
C ASP A 68 2.08 11.20 -10.75
N GLU A 69 0.78 11.22 -11.03
CA GLU A 69 -0.05 10.03 -11.26
C GLU A 69 0.27 9.25 -12.54
N THR A 70 1.11 9.82 -13.41
CA THR A 70 1.57 9.15 -14.64
C THR A 70 2.89 8.42 -14.48
N GLU A 71 3.47 8.47 -13.28
CA GLU A 71 4.75 7.85 -12.98
C GLU A 71 4.64 6.82 -11.85
N MET A 72 5.41 5.73 -11.97
CA MET A 72 5.56 4.73 -10.91
C MET A 72 7.03 4.38 -10.72
N ASN A 73 7.45 4.40 -9.46
CA ASN A 73 8.80 4.04 -9.05
C ASN A 73 8.85 2.60 -8.56
N PHE A 74 9.92 1.90 -8.91
CA PHE A 74 10.25 0.57 -8.41
C PHE A 74 11.66 0.58 -7.84
N ALA A 75 11.85 -0.10 -6.72
CA ALA A 75 13.16 -0.26 -6.10
C ALA A 75 13.30 -1.66 -5.51
N TRP A 76 14.46 -2.27 -5.68
CA TRP A 76 14.80 -3.58 -5.11
C TRP A 76 16.31 -3.71 -4.95
N TYR A 77 16.74 -4.76 -4.29
CA TYR A 77 18.14 -5.14 -4.27
C TYR A 77 18.37 -6.29 -5.25
N THR A 78 19.39 -6.14 -6.10
CA THR A 78 19.89 -7.20 -6.98
C THR A 78 21.17 -7.76 -6.37
N LYS A 79 21.33 -9.07 -6.33
CA LYS A 79 22.57 -9.68 -5.86
C LYS A 79 23.73 -9.33 -6.79
N GLU A 80 24.92 -9.15 -6.22
CA GLU A 80 26.13 -8.98 -7.03
C GLU A 80 26.34 -10.17 -7.95
N GLY A 81 26.65 -9.89 -9.22
CA GLY A 81 26.78 -10.90 -10.26
C GLY A 81 25.50 -11.26 -11.00
N GLU A 82 24.34 -10.82 -10.50
CA GLU A 82 23.07 -10.94 -11.23
C GLU A 82 22.81 -9.68 -12.06
N GLU A 83 22.09 -9.85 -13.18
CA GLU A 83 21.65 -8.73 -14.02
C GLU A 83 20.31 -8.20 -13.51
N ALA A 84 20.24 -6.89 -13.29
CA ALA A 84 19.00 -6.23 -12.96
C ALA A 84 18.21 -5.96 -14.23
N SER A 85 17.02 -6.52 -14.34
CA SER A 85 16.11 -6.31 -15.47
C SER A 85 14.72 -5.96 -15.00
N PHE A 86 14.03 -5.17 -15.81
CA PHE A 86 12.63 -4.78 -15.59
C PHE A 86 11.92 -4.72 -16.92
N VAL A 87 10.81 -5.46 -17.03
CA VAL A 87 9.92 -5.47 -18.18
C VAL A 87 8.51 -5.11 -17.72
N TYR A 88 7.79 -4.32 -18.50
CA TYR A 88 6.39 -3.98 -18.21
C TYR A 88 5.57 -3.85 -19.48
N GLY A 89 4.26 -4.05 -19.37
CA GLY A 89 3.31 -3.99 -20.48
C GLY A 89 1.86 -3.94 -19.99
N GLN A 90 0.91 -4.06 -20.89
CA GLN A 90 -0.52 -4.05 -20.57
C GLN A 90 -1.16 -5.44 -20.73
N THR A 91 -0.42 -6.43 -21.21
CA THR A 91 -0.89 -7.82 -21.32
C THR A 91 -0.39 -8.67 -20.14
N PRO A 92 -1.23 -9.58 -19.61
CA PRO A 92 -0.87 -10.38 -18.44
C PRO A 92 0.36 -11.27 -18.62
N ASP A 93 0.66 -11.66 -19.84
CA ASP A 93 1.81 -12.49 -20.22
C ASP A 93 3.03 -11.68 -20.68
N LEU A 94 2.94 -10.35 -20.61
CA LEU A 94 3.96 -9.42 -21.12
C LEU A 94 4.32 -9.64 -22.61
N SER A 95 3.38 -10.15 -23.42
CA SER A 95 3.59 -10.30 -24.89
C SER A 95 3.80 -8.94 -25.59
N ASP A 96 3.32 -7.84 -24.98
CA ASP A 96 3.57 -6.44 -25.37
C ASP A 96 4.69 -5.80 -24.53
N GLY A 97 5.43 -6.59 -23.76
CA GLY A 97 6.38 -6.13 -22.77
C GLY A 97 7.52 -5.30 -23.36
N GLN A 98 7.82 -4.20 -22.72
CA GLN A 98 8.95 -3.33 -23.02
C GLN A 98 9.92 -3.25 -21.84
N SER A 99 11.20 -3.24 -22.12
CA SER A 99 12.22 -3.10 -21.09
C SER A 99 12.33 -1.66 -20.62
N ALA A 100 12.43 -1.45 -19.32
CA ALA A 100 12.76 -0.16 -18.73
C ALA A 100 14.23 -0.12 -18.32
N ALA A 101 14.82 1.06 -18.42
CA ALA A 101 16.20 1.28 -17.99
C ALA A 101 16.33 1.16 -16.47
N VAL A 102 17.18 0.27 -16.01
CA VAL A 102 17.49 0.09 -14.59
C VAL A 102 18.67 0.96 -14.20
N SER A 103 18.49 1.77 -13.17
CA SER A 103 19.59 2.51 -12.54
C SER A 103 20.11 1.71 -11.35
N GLU A 104 21.40 1.43 -11.31
CA GLU A 104 22.05 0.67 -10.25
C GLU A 104 23.04 1.52 -9.47
N SER A 105 23.16 1.26 -8.18
CA SER A 105 24.17 1.84 -7.31
C SER A 105 24.64 0.82 -6.27
N PRO A 106 25.88 0.94 -5.75
CA PRO A 106 26.32 0.09 -4.66
C PRO A 106 25.39 0.16 -3.45
N ALA A 107 25.17 -0.97 -2.81
CA ALA A 107 24.36 -1.08 -1.61
C ALA A 107 25.17 -1.79 -0.50
N GLN A 108 24.52 -2.55 0.35
CA GLN A 108 25.21 -3.38 1.34
C GLN A 108 25.99 -4.52 0.67
N THR A 109 26.92 -5.13 1.41
CA THR A 109 27.78 -6.21 0.91
C THR A 109 26.97 -7.31 0.21
N GLY A 110 27.35 -7.62 -1.03
CA GLY A 110 26.71 -8.64 -1.85
C GLY A 110 25.46 -8.19 -2.61
N TYR A 111 25.13 -6.88 -2.56
CA TYR A 111 23.93 -6.34 -3.23
C TYR A 111 24.19 -4.99 -3.91
N LYS A 112 23.41 -4.73 -4.95
CA LYS A 112 23.25 -3.43 -5.62
C LYS A 112 21.81 -2.95 -5.39
N SER A 113 21.64 -1.66 -5.18
CA SER A 113 20.31 -1.03 -5.21
C SER A 113 19.93 -0.76 -6.66
N SER A 114 18.83 -1.34 -7.11
CA SER A 114 18.28 -1.22 -8.45
C SER A 114 17.00 -0.43 -8.42
N LYS A 115 16.83 0.50 -9.36
CA LYS A 115 15.66 1.39 -9.44
C LYS A 115 15.20 1.56 -10.87
N VAL A 116 13.89 1.66 -11.04
CA VAL A 116 13.23 1.99 -12.29
C VAL A 116 12.16 3.05 -12.05
N VAL A 117 12.02 3.98 -12.97
CA VAL A 117 10.87 4.87 -13.05
C VAL A 117 10.21 4.63 -14.39
N ILE A 118 8.97 4.19 -14.38
CA ILE A 118 8.14 4.15 -15.58
C ILE A 118 7.26 5.39 -15.64
N LYS A 119 7.09 5.93 -16.85
CA LYS A 119 6.44 7.21 -17.10
C LYS A 119 5.36 7.07 -18.15
N ASP A 120 4.58 8.15 -18.31
CA ASP A 120 3.52 8.24 -19.31
C ASP A 120 2.45 7.15 -19.16
N LEU A 121 2.19 6.75 -17.90
CA LEU A 121 1.15 5.80 -17.57
C LEU A 121 -0.22 6.42 -17.85
N LYS A 122 -1.11 5.61 -18.43
CA LYS A 122 -2.48 6.03 -18.73
C LYS A 122 -3.37 5.83 -17.50
N PRO A 123 -4.28 6.76 -17.20
CA PRO A 123 -5.27 6.59 -16.13
C PRO A 123 -6.14 5.33 -16.34
N GLY A 124 -6.60 4.71 -15.25
CA GLY A 124 -7.50 3.58 -15.27
C GLY A 124 -6.96 2.35 -16.01
N THR A 125 -5.64 2.19 -16.10
CA THR A 125 -5.00 1.15 -16.90
C THR A 125 -4.25 0.18 -16.01
N THR A 126 -4.48 -1.12 -16.23
CA THR A 126 -3.70 -2.17 -15.56
C THR A 126 -2.40 -2.41 -16.32
N TYR A 127 -1.31 -2.37 -15.59
CA TYR A 127 0.04 -2.69 -16.05
C TYR A 127 0.53 -3.95 -15.35
N TYR A 128 1.21 -4.79 -16.12
CA TYR A 128 1.91 -5.97 -15.64
C TYR A 128 3.41 -5.70 -15.69
N TYR A 129 4.15 -6.23 -14.75
CA TYR A 129 5.60 -6.05 -14.70
C TYR A 129 6.30 -7.29 -14.17
N GLN A 130 7.55 -7.45 -14.57
CA GLN A 130 8.44 -8.51 -14.13
C GLN A 130 9.82 -7.94 -13.80
N VAL A 131 10.35 -8.32 -12.66
CA VAL A 131 11.67 -7.90 -12.17
C VAL A 131 12.59 -9.11 -12.12
N GLY A 132 13.73 -9.05 -12.81
CA GLY A 132 14.76 -10.09 -12.75
C GLY A 132 14.27 -11.50 -13.07
N GLY A 133 13.25 -11.65 -13.93
CA GLY A 133 12.68 -12.95 -14.28
C GLY A 133 11.82 -13.60 -13.17
N LYS A 134 11.48 -12.87 -12.10
CA LYS A 134 10.56 -13.31 -11.04
C LYS A 134 9.12 -13.43 -11.57
N GLU A 135 8.18 -13.69 -10.68
CA GLU A 135 6.76 -13.71 -10.98
C GLU A 135 6.27 -12.38 -11.59
N ILE A 136 5.32 -12.48 -12.52
CA ILE A 136 4.67 -11.31 -13.10
C ILE A 136 3.66 -10.77 -12.10
N CYS A 137 3.84 -9.52 -11.72
CA CYS A 137 2.94 -8.77 -10.86
C CYS A 137 2.17 -7.73 -11.65
N SER A 138 1.16 -7.12 -11.05
CA SER A 138 0.38 -6.06 -11.68
C SER A 138 0.00 -4.94 -10.71
N PHE A 139 -0.27 -3.77 -11.28
CA PHE A 139 -0.92 -2.65 -10.60
C PHE A 139 -1.86 -1.95 -11.57
N THR A 140 -2.80 -1.19 -11.03
CA THR A 140 -3.73 -0.38 -11.85
C THR A 140 -3.61 1.08 -11.44
N THR A 141 -3.46 1.96 -12.42
CA THR A 141 -3.49 3.41 -12.21
C THR A 141 -4.91 3.86 -11.90
N ASP A 142 -5.06 4.91 -11.09
CA ASP A 142 -6.38 5.45 -10.81
C ASP A 142 -7.01 6.04 -12.08
N ALA A 143 -8.32 5.84 -12.22
CA ALA A 143 -9.11 6.44 -13.32
C ALA A 143 -9.56 7.86 -12.99
N ASP A 144 -9.72 8.20 -11.71
CA ASP A 144 -10.12 9.51 -11.21
C ASP A 144 -8.96 10.19 -10.49
N THR A 145 -8.33 11.14 -11.16
CA THR A 145 -7.24 11.94 -10.60
C THR A 145 -7.73 13.15 -9.79
N SER A 146 -9.05 13.33 -9.62
CA SER A 146 -9.64 14.43 -8.86
C SER A 146 -9.62 14.21 -7.35
N SER A 147 -9.44 12.96 -6.91
CA SER A 147 -9.39 12.57 -5.50
C SER A 147 -8.44 11.40 -5.30
N PHE A 148 -7.86 11.31 -4.12
CA PHE A 148 -7.05 10.15 -3.71
C PHE A 148 -7.31 9.82 -2.25
N SER A 149 -7.06 8.56 -1.89
CA SER A 149 -7.06 8.12 -0.51
C SER A 149 -5.73 7.44 -0.17
N PHE A 150 -5.31 7.57 1.09
CA PHE A 150 -4.11 6.91 1.56
C PHE A 150 -4.31 6.41 2.99
N ILE A 151 -3.53 5.41 3.36
CA ILE A 151 -3.46 4.93 4.74
C ILE A 151 -2.12 5.43 5.31
N PHE A 152 -2.19 6.18 6.40
CA PHE A 152 -1.00 6.53 7.17
C PHE A 152 -0.81 5.49 8.28
N VAL A 153 0.33 4.82 8.25
CA VAL A 153 0.69 3.80 9.24
C VAL A 153 1.96 4.26 9.94
N GLY A 154 1.91 4.30 11.28
CA GLY A 154 3.13 4.48 12.08
C GLY A 154 3.98 3.21 12.07
N ASP A 155 5.10 3.24 12.76
CA ASP A 155 5.96 2.06 12.94
C ASP A 155 5.16 0.92 13.59
N PRO A 156 4.89 -0.17 12.89
CA PRO A 156 4.05 -1.25 13.42
C PRO A 156 4.72 -2.04 14.56
N GLN A 157 6.02 -1.85 14.79
CA GLN A 157 6.80 -2.55 15.82
C GLN A 157 6.38 -4.03 15.97
N ILE A 158 6.37 -4.76 14.87
CA ILE A 158 6.02 -6.17 14.87
C ILE A 158 7.08 -6.89 15.69
N GLN A 159 6.71 -7.31 16.89
CA GLN A 159 7.57 -8.14 17.72
C GLN A 159 7.63 -9.54 17.11
N THR A 160 8.83 -10.06 16.97
CA THR A 160 9.07 -11.45 16.57
C THR A 160 8.40 -12.37 17.59
N GLY A 161 7.27 -12.96 17.25
CA GLY A 161 6.52 -13.83 18.17
C GLY A 161 5.04 -13.94 17.82
N PHE A 162 4.60 -13.25 16.79
CA PHE A 162 3.21 -13.34 16.31
C PHE A 162 3.02 -14.32 15.15
N CYS A 163 4.09 -14.85 14.58
CA CYS A 163 4.07 -15.96 13.64
C CYS A 163 4.88 -17.14 14.17
#